data_6c023b549999e94c4b29a6851e6ccc74
#
_entry.id   6c023b549999e94c4b29a6851e6ccc74
#
_cell.length_a   1.000
_cell.length_b   1.000
_cell.length_c   1.000
_cell.angle_alpha   90.00
_cell.angle_beta   90.00
_cell.angle_gamma   90.00
#
_symmetry.space_group_name_H-M   'P 1'
#
loop_
_entity.id
_entity.type
_entity.pdbx_description
1 polymer ?
#
loop_
_entity_poly.entity_id
_entity_poly.type
_entity_poly.pdbx_seq_one_letter_code
_entity_poly.pdbx_strand_id
1 'polypeptide(L)'
;MPQQTECPSCSEPMDQEDAYCGSCGTGRDGRAAPGSMPTSWAAARGEAVPSPRGQVCVHCGQPQVAPDGYCEGCGSAQPRPRDHMEKALGGVAGVSDRGVRHHRNEDSFTVAATSLPGGEPVVVAVVCDGVSSSDRPDEASETAVDAASESLLTALEAGRAPGAAMRQAIADAADAVARLATDGAGPTRPDLNAPACTFVSAIAAGGRVTIGWVGDTRAYWIPDDRAAAEPFRLTQDDSWAARMVEAGLMSEAEAYADPRAHAITGWLGADAEEVLPHTLDFTPHVPGVVLICTDGLWNYAEAATDLAYYVRPDARTEPLATAQTLVKFAVAAGGHDNITVAVLPIDPPAAAVEEAEETPTALDLPVIAPRAAARPAPEEDEDYEPTLPDLPVIGSPAAPLPPAPPAPPVPPAPSVPPTAPAAPAPPAAPPVPPQPPHPPTA
;
A
#
# COMPACT_ATOMS: atom_id res chain seq x y z
N MET A 1 -23.41 45.15 -5.75
CA MET A 1 -22.44 44.08 -5.75
C MET A 1 -22.65 43.30 -4.45
N PRO A 2 -22.92 41.99 -4.45
CA PRO A 2 -23.02 41.22 -3.22
C PRO A 2 -21.69 41.31 -2.50
N GLN A 3 -21.72 41.51 -1.18
CA GLN A 3 -20.52 41.52 -0.33
C GLN A 3 -20.10 40.07 -0.14
N GLN A 4 -18.98 39.70 -0.73
CA GLN A 4 -18.34 38.43 -0.48
C GLN A 4 -17.59 38.51 0.85
N THR A 5 -17.69 37.47 1.68
CA THR A 5 -16.94 37.28 2.92
C THR A 5 -15.91 36.18 2.69
N GLU A 6 -14.73 36.31 3.30
CA GLU A 6 -13.71 35.26 3.22
C GLU A 6 -13.96 34.15 4.24
N CYS A 7 -13.67 32.92 3.88
CA CYS A 7 -13.71 31.76 4.77
C CYS A 7 -12.72 31.94 5.92
N PRO A 8 -13.12 31.76 7.17
CA PRO A 8 -12.24 31.93 8.34
C PRO A 8 -11.11 30.88 8.44
N SER A 9 -11.21 29.79 7.65
CA SER A 9 -10.23 28.69 7.67
C SER A 9 -9.26 28.68 6.48
N CYS A 10 -9.76 28.95 5.25
CA CYS A 10 -8.94 28.87 4.02
C CYS A 10 -8.91 30.15 3.20
N SER A 11 -9.55 31.24 3.67
CA SER A 11 -9.64 32.55 3.02
C SER A 11 -10.32 32.57 1.62
N GLU A 12 -10.95 31.45 1.22
CA GLU A 12 -11.70 31.37 -0.03
C GLU A 12 -12.94 32.28 0.02
N PRO A 13 -13.30 32.99 -1.07
CA PRO A 13 -14.50 33.83 -1.11
C PRO A 13 -15.77 33.00 -0.91
N MET A 14 -16.65 33.46 -0.03
CA MET A 14 -17.96 32.85 0.25
C MET A 14 -19.08 33.86 -0.08
N ASP A 15 -20.13 33.39 -0.73
CA ASP A 15 -21.32 34.21 -0.95
C ASP A 15 -22.14 34.35 0.34
N GLN A 16 -22.92 35.46 0.43
CA GLN A 16 -23.69 35.77 1.65
C GLN A 16 -24.72 34.69 2.02
N GLU A 17 -25.12 33.88 1.07
CA GLU A 17 -26.10 32.79 1.26
C GLU A 17 -25.47 31.46 1.64
N ASP A 18 -24.13 31.31 1.52
CA ASP A 18 -23.44 30.09 1.87
C ASP A 18 -23.28 29.94 3.38
N ALA A 19 -23.84 28.89 3.92
CA ALA A 19 -23.68 28.55 5.33
C ALA A 19 -22.29 27.96 5.62
N TYR A 20 -21.64 27.37 4.62
CA TYR A 20 -20.35 26.68 4.68
C TYR A 20 -19.49 27.01 3.46
N CYS A 21 -18.17 27.00 3.65
CA CYS A 21 -17.22 27.18 2.58
C CYS A 21 -17.22 25.98 1.63
N GLY A 22 -17.43 26.23 0.33
CA GLY A 22 -17.43 25.17 -0.69
C GLY A 22 -16.08 24.48 -0.88
N SER A 23 -14.96 25.13 -0.46
CA SER A 23 -13.62 24.59 -0.63
C SER A 23 -13.13 23.76 0.57
N CYS A 24 -13.48 24.13 1.82
CA CYS A 24 -12.97 23.44 3.01
C CYS A 24 -14.06 22.94 3.98
N GLY A 25 -15.34 23.16 3.68
CA GLY A 25 -16.46 22.73 4.52
C GLY A 25 -16.60 23.44 5.87
N THR A 26 -15.81 24.47 6.13
CA THR A 26 -15.88 25.24 7.39
C THR A 26 -17.06 26.19 7.36
N GLY A 27 -17.88 26.16 8.40
CA GLY A 27 -18.97 27.11 8.59
C GLY A 27 -18.47 28.54 8.80
N ARG A 28 -19.35 29.52 8.57
CA ARG A 28 -19.05 30.96 8.81
C ARG A 28 -18.65 31.26 10.25
N ASP A 29 -19.06 30.43 11.18
CA ASP A 29 -18.72 30.50 12.60
C ASP A 29 -17.36 29.84 12.94
N GLY A 30 -16.62 29.36 11.94
CA GLY A 30 -15.34 28.67 12.09
C GLY A 30 -15.46 27.22 12.55
N ARG A 31 -16.67 26.66 12.62
CA ARG A 31 -16.90 25.27 13.01
C ARG A 31 -17.13 24.41 11.78
N ALA A 32 -16.63 23.14 11.83
CA ALA A 32 -16.97 22.17 10.80
C ALA A 32 -18.47 21.87 10.81
N ALA A 33 -19.09 21.75 9.65
CA ALA A 33 -20.50 21.40 9.54
C ALA A 33 -20.74 20.01 10.15
N PRO A 34 -21.81 19.82 10.95
CA PRO A 34 -22.17 18.50 11.42
C PRO A 34 -22.52 17.60 10.24
N GLY A 35 -21.68 16.64 9.92
CA GLY A 35 -21.92 15.67 8.85
C GLY A 35 -21.55 16.10 7.42
N SER A 36 -20.97 17.28 7.22
CA SER A 36 -20.47 17.70 5.91
C SER A 36 -18.99 17.32 5.76
N MET A 37 -18.74 16.25 5.02
CA MET A 37 -17.43 15.96 4.46
C MET A 37 -17.21 16.87 3.25
N PRO A 38 -15.99 17.41 3.03
CA PRO A 38 -15.70 18.19 1.83
C PRO A 38 -15.92 17.33 0.59
N THR A 39 -16.81 17.75 -0.28
CA THR A 39 -17.17 17.08 -1.54
C THR A 39 -16.14 17.25 -2.65
N SER A 40 -14.97 17.82 -2.38
CA SER A 40 -13.88 17.88 -3.36
C SER A 40 -12.59 17.34 -2.75
N TRP A 41 -12.16 16.20 -3.26
CA TRP A 41 -10.85 15.62 -3.04
C TRP A 41 -9.67 16.53 -3.44
N ALA A 42 -9.92 17.55 -4.27
CA ALA A 42 -8.96 18.58 -4.66
C ALA A 42 -8.39 19.37 -3.46
N ALA A 43 -9.10 19.45 -2.33
CA ALA A 43 -8.61 20.11 -1.12
C ALA A 43 -7.66 19.24 -0.28
N ALA A 44 -7.56 17.95 -0.56
CA ALA A 44 -6.61 17.02 0.09
C ALA A 44 -5.29 16.87 -0.67
N ARG A 45 -5.14 17.50 -1.83
CA ARG A 45 -3.82 17.66 -2.45
C ARG A 45 -3.06 18.69 -1.63
N GLY A 46 -2.14 18.22 -0.78
CA GLY A 46 -1.07 19.09 -0.34
C GLY A 46 -0.38 19.60 -1.60
N GLU A 47 -0.67 20.84 -2.00
CA GLU A 47 0.14 21.51 -3.02
C GLU A 47 1.59 21.32 -2.62
N ALA A 48 2.41 20.87 -3.57
CA ALA A 48 3.85 20.85 -3.40
C ALA A 48 4.27 22.24 -2.94
N VAL A 49 4.55 22.39 -1.65
CA VAL A 49 5.03 23.64 -1.08
C VAL A 49 6.28 23.98 -1.86
N PRO A 50 6.35 25.10 -2.60
CA PRO A 50 7.55 25.47 -3.33
C PRO A 50 8.68 25.53 -2.31
N SER A 51 9.75 24.80 -2.56
CA SER A 51 10.93 24.72 -1.67
C SER A 51 11.35 26.15 -1.31
N PRO A 52 11.23 26.59 -0.06
CA PRO A 52 11.63 27.93 0.31
C PRO A 52 13.14 28.04 0.15
N ARG A 53 13.60 28.98 -0.64
CA ARG A 53 15.02 29.37 -0.66
C ARG A 53 15.41 29.66 0.77
N GLY A 54 16.30 28.84 1.37
CA GLY A 54 16.79 29.04 2.72
C GLY A 54 16.47 27.88 3.70
N GLN A 55 16.02 26.72 3.22
CA GLN A 55 15.93 25.54 4.08
C GLN A 55 17.29 25.19 4.66
N VAL A 56 17.31 25.03 5.99
CA VAL A 56 18.51 24.59 6.73
C VAL A 56 18.61 23.07 6.56
N CYS A 57 19.78 22.61 6.13
CA CYS A 57 20.05 21.18 6.01
C CYS A 57 19.85 20.46 7.34
N VAL A 58 19.01 19.44 7.36
CA VAL A 58 18.72 18.66 8.58
C VAL A 58 19.94 17.88 9.10
N HIS A 59 20.94 17.65 8.26
CA HIS A 59 22.14 16.90 8.61
C HIS A 59 23.28 17.77 9.14
N CYS A 60 23.62 18.88 8.43
CA CYS A 60 24.77 19.72 8.79
C CYS A 60 24.40 21.12 9.29
N GLY A 61 23.12 21.49 9.31
CA GLY A 61 22.64 22.78 9.78
C GLY A 61 22.96 23.98 8.87
N GLN A 62 23.48 23.76 7.65
CA GLN A 62 23.82 24.86 6.72
C GLN A 62 22.59 25.27 5.90
N PRO A 63 22.35 26.56 5.65
CA PRO A 63 21.20 27.04 4.87
C PRO A 63 21.45 26.96 3.35
N GLN A 64 21.94 25.85 2.86
CA GLN A 64 22.40 25.62 1.48
C GLN A 64 21.75 24.35 0.90
N VAL A 65 20.42 24.28 0.94
CA VAL A 65 19.70 23.21 0.25
C VAL A 65 19.37 23.66 -1.17
N ALA A 66 19.89 22.92 -2.15
CA ALA A 66 19.63 23.15 -3.56
C ALA A 66 18.19 22.78 -3.95
N PRO A 67 17.66 23.29 -5.07
CA PRO A 67 16.30 22.95 -5.54
C PRO A 67 16.08 21.46 -5.84
N ASP A 68 17.16 20.71 -6.09
CA ASP A 68 17.13 19.24 -6.28
C ASP A 68 16.97 18.46 -4.97
N GLY A 69 16.91 19.16 -3.82
CA GLY A 69 16.73 18.56 -2.50
C GLY A 69 18.02 18.06 -1.85
N TYR A 70 19.19 18.42 -2.37
CA TYR A 70 20.48 18.07 -1.75
C TYR A 70 21.11 19.28 -1.07
N CYS A 71 21.83 19.05 0.01
CA CYS A 71 22.62 20.08 0.66
C CYS A 71 23.91 20.31 -0.10
N GLU A 72 24.14 21.53 -0.62
CA GLU A 72 25.38 21.91 -1.31
C GLU A 72 26.62 21.85 -0.40
N GLY A 73 26.45 21.95 0.92
CA GLY A 73 27.52 21.90 1.88
C GLY A 73 28.02 20.49 2.25
N CYS A 74 27.13 19.54 2.42
CA CYS A 74 27.48 18.17 2.86
C CYS A 74 27.01 17.06 1.90
N GLY A 75 26.33 17.39 0.81
CA GLY A 75 25.82 16.42 -0.17
C GLY A 75 24.64 15.57 0.30
N SER A 76 24.13 15.77 1.53
CA SER A 76 23.04 14.97 2.07
C SER A 76 21.71 15.34 1.42
N ALA A 77 20.95 14.34 1.00
CA ALA A 77 19.56 14.50 0.58
C ALA A 77 18.72 15.03 1.75
N GLN A 78 17.76 15.89 1.44
CA GLN A 78 16.83 16.42 2.43
C GLN A 78 15.54 15.60 2.42
N PRO A 79 14.86 15.41 3.55
CA PRO A 79 13.56 14.75 3.61
C PRO A 79 12.56 15.44 2.68
N ARG A 80 11.84 14.64 1.91
CA ARG A 80 10.74 15.10 1.05
C ARG A 80 9.41 14.86 1.76
N PRO A 81 8.36 15.66 1.50
CA PRO A 81 7.03 15.39 2.07
C PRO A 81 6.54 13.97 1.79
N ARG A 82 6.89 13.41 0.63
CA ARG A 82 6.54 12.04 0.25
C ARG A 82 7.31 10.96 1.02
N ASP A 83 8.45 11.28 1.63
CA ASP A 83 9.25 10.30 2.39
C ASP A 83 8.52 9.78 3.65
N HIS A 84 7.57 10.55 4.18
CA HIS A 84 6.68 10.13 5.25
C HIS A 84 5.33 10.85 5.12
N MET A 85 4.26 10.09 4.95
CA MET A 85 2.91 10.60 4.75
C MET A 85 1.94 9.94 5.72
N GLU A 86 1.06 10.74 6.32
CA GLU A 86 -0.01 10.27 7.18
C GLU A 86 -1.34 10.89 6.74
N LYS A 87 -2.40 10.10 6.67
CA LYS A 87 -3.76 10.56 6.38
C LYS A 87 -4.73 9.85 7.30
N ALA A 88 -5.71 10.59 7.83
CA ALA A 88 -6.82 10.04 8.62
C ALA A 88 -8.10 10.78 8.27
N LEU A 89 -9.16 10.05 7.92
CA LEU A 89 -10.44 10.60 7.52
C LEU A 89 -11.57 9.62 7.79
N GLY A 90 -12.64 10.08 8.47
CA GLY A 90 -13.85 9.26 8.63
C GLY A 90 -13.66 7.97 9.42
N GLY A 91 -12.66 7.91 10.30
CA GLY A 91 -12.34 6.70 11.08
C GLY A 91 -11.38 5.74 10.41
N VAL A 92 -11.01 5.93 9.14
CA VAL A 92 -9.94 5.19 8.45
C VAL A 92 -8.64 5.99 8.48
N ALA A 93 -7.50 5.33 8.53
CA ALA A 93 -6.21 6.00 8.49
C ALA A 93 -5.17 5.17 7.75
N GLY A 94 -4.16 5.86 7.21
CA GLY A 94 -3.01 5.24 6.57
C GLY A 94 -1.73 6.01 6.83
N VAL A 95 -0.62 5.29 6.73
CA VAL A 95 0.75 5.82 6.85
C VAL A 95 1.59 5.19 5.76
N SER A 96 2.42 5.99 5.11
CA SER A 96 3.45 5.56 4.17
C SER A 96 4.80 6.14 4.59
N ASP A 97 5.83 5.33 4.56
CA ASP A 97 7.21 5.71 4.89
C ASP A 97 8.18 5.15 3.85
N ARG A 98 9.16 5.93 3.49
CA ARG A 98 10.20 5.57 2.52
C ARG A 98 11.06 4.36 2.96
N GLY A 99 11.01 4.03 4.24
CA GLY A 99 11.95 3.09 4.82
C GLY A 99 13.38 3.65 4.95
N VAL A 100 14.33 2.76 5.18
CA VAL A 100 15.72 3.14 5.48
C VAL A 100 16.62 3.07 4.25
N ARG A 101 16.36 2.15 3.32
CA ARG A 101 17.28 1.82 2.23
C ARG A 101 16.94 2.48 0.90
N HIS A 102 15.67 2.74 0.63
CA HIS A 102 15.24 3.38 -0.60
C HIS A 102 15.60 4.87 -0.65
N HIS A 103 15.90 5.37 -1.84
CA HIS A 103 16.23 6.78 -2.06
C HIS A 103 15.00 7.68 -2.14
N ARG A 104 13.85 7.10 -2.48
CA ARG A 104 12.54 7.75 -2.59
C ARG A 104 11.44 6.81 -2.12
N ASN A 105 10.30 7.36 -1.80
CA ASN A 105 9.09 6.57 -1.58
C ASN A 105 8.39 6.36 -2.91
N GLU A 106 8.32 5.13 -3.37
CA GLU A 106 7.66 4.70 -4.61
C GLU A 106 6.23 4.25 -4.35
N ASP A 107 5.86 4.05 -3.07
CA ASP A 107 4.49 3.79 -2.64
C ASP A 107 3.61 5.03 -2.69
N SER A 108 2.31 4.81 -2.89
CA SER A 108 1.29 5.83 -2.71
C SER A 108 0.03 5.26 -2.06
N PHE A 109 -0.70 6.11 -1.35
CA PHE A 109 -1.97 5.71 -0.77
C PHE A 109 -2.94 6.88 -0.62
N THR A 110 -4.21 6.55 -0.52
CA THR A 110 -5.22 7.49 -0.06
C THR A 110 -6.24 6.80 0.85
N VAL A 111 -6.85 7.60 1.72
CA VAL A 111 -8.05 7.25 2.46
C VAL A 111 -9.11 8.30 2.15
N ALA A 112 -10.34 7.86 1.91
CA ALA A 112 -11.44 8.72 1.56
C ALA A 112 -12.73 8.28 2.25
N ALA A 113 -13.69 9.16 2.33
CA ALA A 113 -15.00 8.85 2.85
C ALA A 113 -16.07 9.55 2.02
N THR A 114 -17.18 8.86 1.79
CA THR A 114 -18.36 9.37 1.09
C THR A 114 -19.63 8.73 1.65
N SER A 115 -20.75 8.86 0.97
CA SER A 115 -22.02 8.22 1.32
C SER A 115 -22.69 7.63 0.08
N LEU A 116 -23.32 6.48 0.25
CA LEU A 116 -24.24 5.95 -0.76
C LEU A 116 -25.47 6.87 -0.92
N PRO A 117 -26.23 6.77 -2.01
CA PRO A 117 -27.44 7.58 -2.24
C PRO A 117 -28.47 7.52 -1.10
N GLY A 118 -28.45 6.44 -0.28
CA GLY A 118 -29.29 6.28 0.92
C GLY A 118 -28.75 6.99 2.17
N GLY A 119 -27.62 7.68 2.08
CA GLY A 119 -26.96 8.34 3.22
C GLY A 119 -26.12 7.40 4.09
N GLU A 120 -25.95 6.14 3.69
CA GLU A 120 -25.07 5.18 4.37
C GLU A 120 -23.60 5.61 4.17
N PRO A 121 -22.82 5.78 5.26
CA PRO A 121 -21.43 6.18 5.18
C PRO A 121 -20.57 5.07 4.56
N VAL A 122 -19.64 5.47 3.72
CA VAL A 122 -18.65 4.59 3.09
C VAL A 122 -17.26 5.15 3.30
N VAL A 123 -16.33 4.30 3.69
CA VAL A 123 -14.90 4.61 3.71
C VAL A 123 -14.16 3.77 2.67
N VAL A 124 -13.15 4.38 2.08
CA VAL A 124 -12.33 3.78 1.03
C VAL A 124 -10.86 3.97 1.41
N ALA A 125 -10.06 2.94 1.18
CA ALA A 125 -8.61 3.07 1.19
C ALA A 125 -8.04 2.44 -0.08
N VAL A 126 -7.04 3.08 -0.66
CA VAL A 126 -6.28 2.60 -1.83
C VAL A 126 -4.80 2.65 -1.47
N VAL A 127 -4.06 1.58 -1.76
CA VAL A 127 -2.61 1.47 -1.59
C VAL A 127 -2.02 0.91 -2.87
N CYS A 128 -0.96 1.53 -3.37
CA CYS A 128 -0.23 1.10 -4.55
C CYS A 128 1.27 1.12 -4.25
N ASP A 129 1.98 0.09 -4.69
CA ASP A 129 3.43 -0.05 -4.61
C ASP A 129 4.01 0.12 -6.01
N GLY A 130 4.92 1.06 -6.16
CA GLY A 130 5.57 1.35 -7.43
C GLY A 130 6.65 0.32 -7.76
N VAL A 131 6.55 -0.37 -8.90
CA VAL A 131 7.53 -1.39 -9.29
C VAL A 131 8.91 -0.77 -9.49
N SER A 132 9.86 -0.97 -8.58
CA SER A 132 11.18 -0.32 -8.55
C SER A 132 12.01 -0.53 -9.82
N SER A 133 11.79 -1.61 -10.57
CA SER A 133 12.46 -1.90 -11.86
C SER A 133 11.83 -1.18 -13.06
N SER A 134 10.74 -0.44 -12.85
CA SER A 134 10.05 0.33 -13.90
C SER A 134 10.56 1.77 -13.98
N ASP A 135 10.21 2.48 -15.06
CA ASP A 135 10.40 3.93 -15.15
C ASP A 135 9.33 4.64 -14.31
N ARG A 136 9.70 5.67 -13.57
CA ARG A 136 8.80 6.52 -12.76
C ARG A 136 7.81 5.74 -11.87
N PRO A 137 8.27 4.77 -11.03
CA PRO A 137 7.38 3.96 -10.20
C PRO A 137 6.56 4.80 -9.20
N ASP A 138 7.13 5.88 -8.70
CA ASP A 138 6.47 6.83 -7.80
C ASP A 138 5.32 7.60 -8.49
N GLU A 139 5.47 7.94 -9.77
CA GLU A 139 4.38 8.55 -10.55
C GLU A 139 3.30 7.52 -10.91
N ALA A 140 3.69 6.25 -11.15
CA ALA A 140 2.76 5.19 -11.44
C ALA A 140 1.83 4.90 -10.25
N SER A 141 2.39 4.72 -9.05
CA SER A 141 1.62 4.49 -7.83
C SER A 141 0.70 5.68 -7.48
N GLU A 142 1.18 6.92 -7.62
CA GLU A 142 0.38 8.12 -7.37
C GLU A 142 -0.78 8.25 -8.37
N THR A 143 -0.49 8.05 -9.66
CA THR A 143 -1.51 8.10 -10.71
C THR A 143 -2.59 7.03 -10.52
N ALA A 144 -2.19 5.81 -10.14
CA ALA A 144 -3.13 4.73 -9.85
C ALA A 144 -4.04 5.06 -8.66
N VAL A 145 -3.47 5.56 -7.56
CA VAL A 145 -4.23 5.97 -6.37
C VAL A 145 -5.22 7.08 -6.69
N ASP A 146 -4.81 8.10 -7.43
CA ASP A 146 -5.66 9.23 -7.80
C ASP A 146 -6.82 8.78 -8.70
N ALA A 147 -6.52 8.03 -9.77
CA ALA A 147 -7.53 7.56 -10.71
C ALA A 147 -8.53 6.60 -10.05
N ALA A 148 -8.04 5.64 -9.26
CA ALA A 148 -8.90 4.69 -8.56
C ALA A 148 -9.81 5.37 -7.54
N SER A 149 -9.28 6.30 -6.74
CA SER A 149 -10.08 6.97 -5.72
C SER A 149 -11.17 7.84 -6.33
N GLU A 150 -10.89 8.57 -7.39
CA GLU A 150 -11.89 9.37 -8.13
C GLU A 150 -12.99 8.48 -8.71
N SER A 151 -12.61 7.37 -9.36
CA SER A 151 -13.54 6.40 -9.93
C SER A 151 -14.42 5.77 -8.85
N LEU A 152 -13.82 5.32 -7.72
CA LEU A 152 -14.57 4.72 -6.61
C LEU A 152 -15.58 5.68 -6.01
N LEU A 153 -15.17 6.89 -5.66
CA LEU A 153 -16.06 7.89 -5.04
C LEU A 153 -17.22 8.20 -5.97
N THR A 154 -16.93 8.50 -7.25
CA THR A 154 -17.96 8.80 -8.26
C THR A 154 -18.95 7.64 -8.43
N ALA A 155 -18.46 6.40 -8.51
CA ALA A 155 -19.30 5.23 -8.70
C ALA A 155 -20.19 4.93 -7.47
N LEU A 156 -19.63 5.06 -6.26
CA LEU A 156 -20.34 4.80 -5.00
C LEU A 156 -21.42 5.87 -4.75
N GLU A 157 -21.13 7.14 -4.98
CA GLU A 157 -22.09 8.24 -4.89
C GLU A 157 -23.23 8.09 -5.91
N ALA A 158 -22.94 7.51 -7.08
CA ALA A 158 -23.97 7.17 -8.07
C ALA A 158 -24.76 5.89 -7.72
N GLY A 159 -24.46 5.21 -6.59
CA GLY A 159 -25.15 4.01 -6.15
C GLY A 159 -24.74 2.74 -6.87
N ARG A 160 -23.57 2.71 -7.49
CA ARG A 160 -23.03 1.49 -8.09
C ARG A 160 -22.65 0.48 -6.99
N ALA A 161 -22.94 -0.79 -7.22
CA ALA A 161 -22.55 -1.87 -6.29
C ALA A 161 -21.02 -1.88 -6.07
N PRO A 162 -20.53 -2.03 -4.81
CA PRO A 162 -19.11 -1.91 -4.47
C PRO A 162 -18.18 -2.78 -5.32
N GLY A 163 -18.52 -4.05 -5.57
CA GLY A 163 -17.70 -4.92 -6.42
C GLY A 163 -17.63 -4.47 -7.89
N ALA A 164 -18.69 -3.84 -8.42
CA ALA A 164 -18.66 -3.27 -9.77
C ALA A 164 -17.89 -1.95 -9.81
N ALA A 165 -18.00 -1.11 -8.76
CA ALA A 165 -17.22 0.10 -8.60
C ALA A 165 -15.72 -0.23 -8.50
N MET A 166 -15.35 -1.26 -7.72
CA MET A 166 -13.98 -1.70 -7.55
C MET A 166 -13.34 -2.15 -8.87
N ARG A 167 -14.01 -3.03 -9.63
CA ARG A 167 -13.48 -3.47 -10.94
C ARG A 167 -13.29 -2.32 -11.92
N GLN A 168 -14.24 -1.37 -11.94
CA GLN A 168 -14.10 -0.18 -12.79
C GLN A 168 -12.91 0.68 -12.34
N ALA A 169 -12.76 0.90 -11.05
CA ALA A 169 -11.67 1.71 -10.52
C ALA A 169 -10.29 1.12 -10.82
N ILE A 170 -10.13 -0.21 -10.74
CA ILE A 170 -8.89 -0.88 -11.13
C ILE A 170 -8.63 -0.69 -12.62
N ALA A 171 -9.65 -0.81 -13.48
CA ALA A 171 -9.50 -0.59 -14.92
C ALA A 171 -9.11 0.87 -15.23
N ASP A 172 -9.77 1.85 -14.58
CA ASP A 172 -9.47 3.27 -14.76
C ASP A 172 -8.03 3.61 -14.28
N ALA A 173 -7.59 3.01 -13.17
CA ALA A 173 -6.23 3.13 -12.68
C ALA A 173 -5.21 2.53 -13.67
N ALA A 174 -5.47 1.32 -14.18
CA ALA A 174 -4.62 0.69 -15.18
C ALA A 174 -4.46 1.53 -16.44
N ASP A 175 -5.58 2.06 -16.95
CA ASP A 175 -5.59 2.96 -18.11
C ASP A 175 -4.82 4.28 -17.82
N ALA A 176 -4.91 4.81 -16.60
CA ALA A 176 -4.20 6.02 -16.21
C ALA A 176 -2.69 5.78 -16.14
N VAL A 177 -2.24 4.68 -15.52
CA VAL A 177 -0.82 4.31 -15.47
C VAL A 177 -0.27 4.01 -16.87
N ALA A 178 -1.02 3.29 -17.70
CA ALA A 178 -0.59 2.97 -19.07
C ALA A 178 -0.36 4.24 -19.91
N ARG A 179 -1.16 5.31 -19.70
CA ARG A 179 -0.95 6.59 -20.38
C ARG A 179 0.38 7.25 -20.04
N LEU A 180 0.94 7.03 -18.86
CA LEU A 180 2.25 7.58 -18.49
C LEU A 180 3.36 7.12 -19.44
N ALA A 181 3.25 5.95 -20.04
CA ALA A 181 4.24 5.46 -21.01
C ALA A 181 4.26 6.29 -22.30
N THR A 182 3.14 6.94 -22.65
CA THR A 182 2.98 7.73 -23.89
C THR A 182 3.13 9.25 -23.64
N ASP A 183 2.84 9.73 -22.42
CA ASP A 183 2.84 11.15 -22.08
C ASP A 183 4.25 11.70 -21.80
N GLY A 184 5.29 10.91 -22.05
CA GLY A 184 6.67 11.22 -21.71
C GLY A 184 7.24 12.39 -22.51
N ALA A 185 7.29 13.56 -21.90
CA ALA A 185 8.09 14.70 -22.33
C ALA A 185 9.59 14.55 -22.00
N GLY A 186 10.04 13.40 -21.52
CA GLY A 186 11.43 13.09 -21.16
C GLY A 186 12.06 12.03 -22.07
N PRO A 187 13.39 11.90 -22.08
CA PRO A 187 14.03 10.82 -22.79
C PRO A 187 13.57 9.50 -22.16
N THR A 188 12.80 8.73 -22.93
CA THR A 188 12.50 7.34 -22.57
C THR A 188 13.82 6.62 -22.33
N ARG A 189 13.98 6.05 -21.15
CA ARG A 189 15.12 5.19 -20.83
C ARG A 189 14.83 3.80 -21.41
N PRO A 190 15.45 3.46 -22.55
CA PRO A 190 15.11 2.21 -23.27
C PRO A 190 15.53 0.95 -22.51
N ASP A 191 16.20 1.12 -21.40
CA ASP A 191 16.68 0.08 -20.49
C ASP A 191 15.72 -0.19 -19.30
N LEU A 192 14.64 0.60 -19.15
CA LEU A 192 13.64 0.42 -18.10
C LEU A 192 12.30 -0.05 -18.69
N ASN A 193 11.56 -0.82 -17.90
CA ASN A 193 10.18 -1.19 -18.18
C ASN A 193 9.25 0.05 -18.12
N ALA A 194 8.06 -0.06 -18.69
CA ALA A 194 7.04 1.00 -18.59
C ALA A 194 6.71 1.31 -17.12
N PRO A 195 6.21 2.53 -16.82
CA PRO A 195 5.72 2.87 -15.49
C PRO A 195 4.71 1.82 -15.02
N ALA A 196 4.90 1.30 -13.81
CA ALA A 196 4.10 0.19 -13.29
C ALA A 196 3.98 0.26 -11.75
N CYS A 197 2.85 -0.24 -11.24
CA CYS A 197 2.62 -0.42 -9.80
C CYS A 197 1.69 -1.61 -9.52
N THR A 198 1.73 -2.13 -8.30
CA THR A 198 0.71 -3.02 -7.77
C THR A 198 -0.46 -2.22 -7.19
N PHE A 199 -1.52 -2.89 -6.80
CA PHE A 199 -2.74 -2.23 -6.34
C PHE A 199 -3.48 -3.07 -5.31
N VAL A 200 -3.92 -2.45 -4.21
CA VAL A 200 -4.93 -3.00 -3.31
C VAL A 200 -5.87 -1.90 -2.82
N SER A 201 -7.15 -2.19 -2.76
CA SER A 201 -8.15 -1.25 -2.24
C SER A 201 -9.20 -1.96 -1.42
N ALA A 202 -9.76 -1.25 -0.44
CA ALA A 202 -10.85 -1.69 0.40
C ALA A 202 -11.97 -0.63 0.44
N ILE A 203 -13.21 -1.08 0.23
CA ILE A 203 -14.44 -0.30 0.44
C ILE A 203 -15.13 -0.90 1.66
N ALA A 204 -15.44 -0.09 2.67
CA ALA A 204 -16.22 -0.52 3.82
C ALA A 204 -17.53 0.28 3.91
N ALA A 205 -18.66 -0.45 3.89
CA ALA A 205 -20.00 0.10 3.95
C ALA A 205 -20.93 -0.86 4.72
N GLY A 206 -21.68 -0.36 5.71
CA GLY A 206 -22.67 -1.14 6.45
C GLY A 206 -22.12 -2.43 7.10
N GLY A 207 -20.89 -2.40 7.55
CA GLY A 207 -20.22 -3.56 8.14
C GLY A 207 -19.78 -4.63 7.12
N ARG A 208 -19.86 -4.35 5.83
CA ARG A 208 -19.37 -5.20 4.75
C ARG A 208 -18.14 -4.58 4.12
N VAL A 209 -17.26 -5.41 3.61
CA VAL A 209 -16.01 -4.98 2.96
C VAL A 209 -15.91 -5.58 1.57
N THR A 210 -15.58 -4.75 0.58
CA THR A 210 -15.20 -5.21 -0.75
C THR A 210 -13.72 -4.89 -0.94
N ILE A 211 -12.91 -5.92 -1.20
CA ILE A 211 -11.50 -5.82 -1.49
C ILE A 211 -11.30 -5.97 -2.99
N GLY A 212 -10.37 -5.19 -3.57
CA GLY A 212 -9.89 -5.39 -4.93
C GLY A 212 -8.38 -5.30 -4.98
N TRP A 213 -7.71 -6.13 -5.80
CA TRP A 213 -6.25 -6.09 -5.90
C TRP A 213 -5.73 -6.58 -7.25
N VAL A 214 -4.49 -6.18 -7.56
CA VAL A 214 -3.61 -6.66 -8.62
C VAL A 214 -2.18 -6.61 -8.10
N GLY A 215 -1.45 -7.72 -8.18
CA GLY A 215 -0.08 -7.83 -7.68
C GLY A 215 0.00 -8.51 -6.31
N ASP A 216 0.98 -8.12 -5.52
CA ASP A 216 1.34 -8.71 -4.24
C ASP A 216 1.16 -7.76 -3.03
N THR A 217 0.49 -6.64 -3.25
CA THR A 217 -0.06 -5.84 -2.16
C THR A 217 -1.22 -6.60 -1.52
N ARG A 218 -1.27 -6.62 -0.19
CA ARG A 218 -2.13 -7.54 0.56
C ARG A 218 -3.20 -6.85 1.40
N ALA A 219 -4.30 -7.58 1.62
CA ALA A 219 -5.33 -7.25 2.59
C ALA A 219 -5.45 -8.37 3.64
N TYR A 220 -5.63 -7.96 4.90
CA TYR A 220 -5.79 -8.87 6.04
C TYR A 220 -7.01 -8.50 6.86
N TRP A 221 -7.69 -9.51 7.40
CA TRP A 221 -8.68 -9.36 8.45
C TRP A 221 -8.04 -9.61 9.81
N ILE A 222 -8.16 -8.67 10.73
CA ILE A 222 -7.65 -8.78 12.10
C ILE A 222 -8.81 -8.51 13.07
N PRO A 223 -9.37 -9.54 13.71
CA PRO A 223 -10.42 -9.37 14.72
C PRO A 223 -9.89 -8.73 16.00
N ASP A 224 -10.75 -7.99 16.71
CA ASP A 224 -10.40 -7.41 18.01
C ASP A 224 -10.09 -8.50 19.03
N ASP A 225 -10.97 -9.49 19.15
CA ASP A 225 -10.76 -10.66 19.99
C ASP A 225 -10.17 -11.82 19.18
N ARG A 226 -8.87 -11.94 19.25
CA ARG A 226 -8.09 -12.97 18.55
C ARG A 226 -8.20 -14.36 19.20
N ALA A 227 -8.86 -14.48 20.35
CA ALA A 227 -9.21 -15.76 20.95
C ALA A 227 -10.57 -16.28 20.42
N ALA A 228 -11.47 -15.36 20.04
CA ALA A 228 -12.78 -15.70 19.47
C ALA A 228 -12.74 -15.94 17.97
N ALA A 229 -11.83 -15.26 17.24
CA ALA A 229 -11.69 -15.42 15.79
C ALA A 229 -10.23 -15.30 15.37
N GLU A 230 -9.81 -16.11 14.40
CA GLU A 230 -8.44 -16.05 13.87
C GLU A 230 -8.27 -14.94 12.83
N PRO A 231 -7.12 -14.23 12.83
CA PRO A 231 -6.76 -13.35 11.73
C PRO A 231 -6.41 -14.15 10.47
N PHE A 232 -6.73 -13.61 9.29
CA PHE A 232 -6.39 -14.25 8.02
C PHE A 232 -6.18 -13.24 6.89
N ARG A 233 -5.50 -13.67 5.84
CA ARG A 233 -5.27 -12.90 4.62
C ARG A 233 -6.48 -12.99 3.70
N LEU A 234 -6.92 -11.84 3.18
CA LEU A 234 -8.07 -11.70 2.28
C LEU A 234 -7.68 -11.76 0.80
N THR A 235 -6.40 -11.55 0.47
CA THR A 235 -5.88 -11.51 -0.91
C THR A 235 -4.99 -12.71 -1.20
N GLN A 236 -4.86 -13.04 -2.48
CA GLN A 236 -3.87 -13.98 -3.00
C GLN A 236 -2.96 -13.21 -3.97
N ASP A 237 -1.65 -13.35 -3.78
CA ASP A 237 -0.70 -12.59 -4.59
C ASP A 237 -0.69 -13.03 -6.04
N ASP A 238 -0.56 -12.08 -6.98
CA ASP A 238 -0.15 -12.35 -8.35
C ASP A 238 1.36 -12.54 -8.40
N SER A 239 1.83 -13.70 -7.94
CA SER A 239 3.24 -14.03 -7.89
C SER A 239 3.56 -15.30 -8.65
N TRP A 240 4.84 -15.49 -8.98
CA TRP A 240 5.28 -16.71 -9.65
C TRP A 240 4.94 -17.97 -8.84
N ALA A 241 5.14 -17.95 -7.53
CA ALA A 241 4.82 -19.09 -6.69
C ALA A 241 3.32 -19.40 -6.71
N ALA A 242 2.46 -18.39 -6.57
CA ALA A 242 1.02 -18.58 -6.63
C ALA A 242 0.58 -19.19 -7.96
N ARG A 243 1.13 -18.72 -9.09
CA ARG A 243 0.87 -19.29 -10.41
C ARG A 243 1.31 -20.75 -10.55
N MET A 244 2.47 -21.12 -9.98
CA MET A 244 2.95 -22.52 -10.03
C MET A 244 2.05 -23.44 -9.22
N VAL A 245 1.57 -23.01 -8.09
CA VAL A 245 0.63 -23.76 -7.24
C VAL A 245 -0.73 -23.88 -7.93
N GLU A 246 -1.29 -22.79 -8.44
CA GLU A 246 -2.57 -22.77 -9.13
C GLU A 246 -2.58 -23.68 -10.37
N ALA A 247 -1.50 -23.67 -11.14
CA ALA A 247 -1.31 -24.55 -12.30
C ALA A 247 -1.10 -26.03 -11.92
N GLY A 248 -0.96 -26.35 -10.62
CA GLY A 248 -0.67 -27.72 -10.14
C GLY A 248 0.73 -28.22 -10.55
N LEU A 249 1.65 -27.32 -10.87
CA LEU A 249 3.00 -27.64 -11.31
C LEU A 249 3.98 -27.85 -10.15
N MET A 250 3.70 -27.24 -9.02
CA MET A 250 4.50 -27.35 -7.79
C MET A 250 3.58 -27.40 -6.56
N SER A 251 4.04 -28.03 -5.51
CA SER A 251 3.41 -27.87 -4.20
C SER A 251 3.69 -26.44 -3.65
N GLU A 252 2.87 -25.97 -2.73
CA GLU A 252 3.04 -24.66 -2.10
C GLU A 252 4.44 -24.54 -1.47
N ALA A 253 4.87 -25.56 -0.70
CA ALA A 253 6.20 -25.56 -0.07
C ALA A 253 7.35 -25.49 -1.08
N GLU A 254 7.24 -26.14 -2.25
CA GLU A 254 8.26 -26.08 -3.30
C GLU A 254 8.25 -24.74 -4.01
N ALA A 255 7.07 -24.19 -4.32
CA ALA A 255 6.94 -22.92 -5.02
C ALA A 255 7.47 -21.76 -4.19
N TYR A 256 7.13 -21.68 -2.90
CA TYR A 256 7.62 -20.62 -2.02
C TYR A 256 9.08 -20.77 -1.56
N ALA A 257 9.70 -21.96 -1.75
CA ALA A 257 11.14 -22.14 -1.56
C ALA A 257 11.99 -21.71 -2.78
N ASP A 258 11.37 -21.44 -3.93
CA ASP A 258 12.08 -21.00 -5.13
C ASP A 258 12.52 -19.53 -5.00
N PRO A 259 13.73 -19.15 -5.44
CA PRO A 259 14.17 -17.75 -5.43
C PRO A 259 13.27 -16.76 -6.19
N ARG A 260 12.42 -17.26 -7.09
CA ARG A 260 11.46 -16.44 -7.85
C ARG A 260 10.10 -16.33 -7.18
N ALA A 261 9.90 -16.90 -6.00
CA ALA A 261 8.59 -17.05 -5.36
C ALA A 261 7.78 -15.74 -5.36
N HIS A 262 8.43 -14.64 -5.01
CA HIS A 262 7.82 -13.32 -4.89
C HIS A 262 7.93 -12.46 -6.18
N ALA A 263 8.41 -13.02 -7.30
CA ALA A 263 8.36 -12.29 -8.57
C ALA A 263 6.91 -12.04 -8.96
N ILE A 264 6.51 -10.77 -9.05
CA ILE A 264 5.14 -10.37 -9.42
C ILE A 264 4.82 -10.81 -10.85
N THR A 265 3.59 -11.20 -11.08
CA THR A 265 3.07 -11.65 -12.37
C THR A 265 1.81 -10.89 -12.81
N GLY A 266 1.37 -9.94 -11.99
CA GLY A 266 0.28 -9.00 -12.25
C GLY A 266 0.64 -7.61 -11.73
N TRP A 267 0.40 -6.59 -12.55
CA TRP A 267 0.61 -5.17 -12.21
C TRP A 267 -0.23 -4.26 -13.09
N LEU A 268 -0.37 -3.00 -12.71
CA LEU A 268 -0.92 -1.94 -13.55
C LEU A 268 0.23 -1.28 -14.31
N GLY A 269 0.17 -1.28 -15.65
CA GLY A 269 1.21 -0.70 -16.50
C GLY A 269 0.95 -0.94 -17.98
N ALA A 270 1.63 -0.20 -18.85
CA ALA A 270 1.47 -0.32 -20.30
C ALA A 270 2.04 -1.62 -20.89
N ASP A 271 2.92 -2.28 -20.16
CA ASP A 271 3.57 -3.53 -20.52
C ASP A 271 2.89 -4.76 -19.86
N ALA A 272 1.82 -4.58 -19.11
CA ALA A 272 0.98 -5.67 -18.64
C ALA A 272 0.25 -6.31 -19.82
N GLU A 273 0.38 -7.64 -20.00
CA GLU A 273 -0.32 -8.37 -21.07
C GLU A 273 -1.85 -8.26 -20.92
N GLU A 274 -2.35 -8.45 -19.71
CA GLU A 274 -3.75 -8.31 -19.33
C GLU A 274 -3.83 -7.94 -17.85
N VAL A 275 -4.60 -6.92 -17.52
CA VAL A 275 -4.89 -6.58 -16.12
C VAL A 275 -6.16 -7.32 -15.71
N LEU A 276 -6.01 -8.32 -14.84
CA LEU A 276 -7.11 -9.12 -14.30
C LEU A 276 -7.44 -8.68 -12.87
N PRO A 277 -8.46 -7.85 -12.66
CA PRO A 277 -8.85 -7.40 -11.33
C PRO A 277 -9.40 -8.55 -10.47
N HIS A 278 -8.78 -8.81 -9.34
CA HIS A 278 -9.36 -9.66 -8.31
C HIS A 278 -10.31 -8.86 -7.44
N THR A 279 -11.44 -9.46 -7.05
CA THR A 279 -12.38 -8.84 -6.11
C THR A 279 -12.92 -9.87 -5.14
N LEU A 280 -13.05 -9.48 -3.86
CA LEU A 280 -13.62 -10.29 -2.78
C LEU A 280 -14.60 -9.44 -1.98
N ASP A 281 -15.82 -9.98 -1.75
CA ASP A 281 -16.74 -9.42 -0.78
C ASP A 281 -16.63 -10.22 0.53
N PHE A 282 -16.43 -9.51 1.63
CA PHE A 282 -16.24 -10.07 2.96
C PHE A 282 -17.20 -9.43 3.97
N THR A 283 -17.85 -10.25 4.79
CA THR A 283 -18.73 -9.80 5.87
C THR A 283 -18.24 -10.42 7.17
N PRO A 284 -17.61 -9.65 8.08
CA PRO A 284 -17.18 -10.17 9.36
C PRO A 284 -18.38 -10.43 10.29
N HIS A 285 -18.24 -11.41 11.18
CA HIS A 285 -19.23 -11.73 12.23
C HIS A 285 -18.83 -11.14 13.58
N VAL A 286 -17.60 -10.67 13.72
CA VAL A 286 -17.07 -10.03 14.93
C VAL A 286 -16.43 -8.69 14.56
N PRO A 287 -16.30 -7.75 15.52
CA PRO A 287 -15.59 -6.49 15.28
C PRO A 287 -14.10 -6.70 15.02
N GLY A 288 -13.51 -5.83 14.22
CA GLY A 288 -12.08 -5.87 13.93
C GLY A 288 -11.65 -4.79 12.96
N VAL A 289 -10.50 -4.98 12.33
CA VAL A 289 -9.98 -4.09 11.30
C VAL A 289 -9.62 -4.85 10.04
N VAL A 290 -9.86 -4.25 8.89
CA VAL A 290 -9.18 -4.61 7.66
C VAL A 290 -7.91 -3.78 7.57
N LEU A 291 -6.81 -4.46 7.26
CA LEU A 291 -5.51 -3.86 7.05
C LEU A 291 -5.09 -4.14 5.62
N ILE A 292 -4.74 -3.09 4.87
CA ILE A 292 -4.16 -3.22 3.53
C ILE A 292 -2.75 -2.64 3.53
N CYS A 293 -1.79 -3.30 2.86
CA CYS A 293 -0.39 -2.89 2.92
C CYS A 293 0.44 -3.35 1.72
N THR A 294 1.59 -2.70 1.55
CA THR A 294 2.65 -3.09 0.62
C THR A 294 3.58 -4.16 1.22
N ASP A 295 4.46 -4.70 0.43
CA ASP A 295 5.40 -5.77 0.80
C ASP A 295 6.43 -5.31 1.84
N GLY A 296 6.76 -4.03 1.89
CA GLY A 296 7.63 -3.46 2.92
C GLY A 296 7.12 -3.63 4.35
N LEU A 297 5.81 -3.95 4.55
CA LEU A 297 5.29 -4.38 5.84
C LEU A 297 5.22 -5.90 5.94
N TRP A 298 4.55 -6.58 5.01
CA TRP A 298 4.26 -8.00 5.17
C TRP A 298 5.51 -8.89 5.03
N ASN A 299 6.58 -8.45 4.40
CA ASN A 299 7.88 -9.14 4.38
C ASN A 299 8.48 -9.36 5.79
N TYR A 300 8.05 -8.58 6.78
CA TYR A 300 8.48 -8.74 8.18
C TYR A 300 7.50 -9.52 9.06
N ALA A 301 6.26 -9.69 8.61
CA ALA A 301 5.20 -10.41 9.32
C ALA A 301 4.21 -10.98 8.30
N GLU A 302 4.61 -12.02 7.59
CA GLU A 302 3.87 -12.55 6.44
C GLU A 302 2.56 -13.23 6.83
N ALA A 303 2.58 -14.04 7.88
CA ALA A 303 1.39 -14.68 8.39
C ALA A 303 0.46 -13.65 9.07
N ALA A 304 -0.84 -13.76 8.84
CA ALA A 304 -1.81 -12.87 9.46
C ALA A 304 -1.74 -12.90 11.00
N THR A 305 -1.42 -14.04 11.59
CA THR A 305 -1.20 -14.20 13.04
C THR A 305 0.01 -13.40 13.54
N ASP A 306 1.09 -13.38 12.77
CA ASP A 306 2.30 -12.64 13.12
C ASP A 306 2.05 -11.14 13.01
N LEU A 307 1.40 -10.71 11.92
CA LEU A 307 1.01 -9.32 11.71
C LEU A 307 0.06 -8.83 12.82
N ALA A 308 -0.91 -9.67 13.20
CA ALA A 308 -1.86 -9.36 14.27
C ALA A 308 -1.19 -9.09 15.62
N TYR A 309 -0.02 -9.67 15.88
CA TYR A 309 0.73 -9.41 17.12
C TYR A 309 1.12 -7.94 17.26
N TYR A 310 1.40 -7.26 16.14
CA TYR A 310 1.79 -5.85 16.10
C TYR A 310 0.61 -4.90 15.96
N VAL A 311 -0.58 -5.40 15.60
CA VAL A 311 -1.81 -4.59 15.56
C VAL A 311 -2.26 -4.26 16.98
N ARG A 312 -2.47 -2.98 17.27
CA ARG A 312 -2.87 -2.49 18.60
C ARG A 312 -4.25 -3.03 19.01
N PRO A 313 -4.47 -3.27 20.32
CA PRO A 313 -5.79 -3.68 20.80
C PRO A 313 -6.89 -2.64 20.56
N ASP A 314 -6.52 -1.35 20.46
CA ASP A 314 -7.41 -0.22 20.20
C ASP A 314 -7.46 0.20 18.73
N ALA A 315 -7.09 -0.71 17.80
CA ALA A 315 -6.95 -0.42 16.36
C ALA A 315 -8.22 0.18 15.74
N ARG A 316 -9.41 -0.23 16.19
CA ARG A 316 -10.68 0.31 15.68
C ARG A 316 -10.94 1.76 16.09
N THR A 317 -10.48 2.17 17.24
CA THR A 317 -10.67 3.53 17.77
C THR A 317 -9.48 4.44 17.46
N GLU A 318 -8.30 3.86 17.27
CA GLU A 318 -7.03 4.55 17.03
C GLU A 318 -6.33 4.00 15.77
N PRO A 319 -6.99 4.05 14.58
CA PRO A 319 -6.44 3.45 13.36
C PRO A 319 -5.13 4.10 12.93
N LEU A 320 -4.97 5.44 13.10
CA LEU A 320 -3.72 6.13 12.77
C LEU A 320 -2.57 5.68 13.66
N ALA A 321 -2.80 5.58 14.97
CA ALA A 321 -1.77 5.11 15.90
C ALA A 321 -1.37 3.65 15.62
N THR A 322 -2.31 2.83 15.13
CA THR A 322 -2.04 1.45 14.69
C THR A 322 -1.19 1.44 13.43
N ALA A 323 -1.54 2.23 12.40
CA ALA A 323 -0.75 2.36 11.18
C ALA A 323 0.68 2.83 11.46
N GLN A 324 0.84 3.86 12.31
CA GLN A 324 2.15 4.34 12.78
C GLN A 324 2.96 3.27 13.51
N THR A 325 2.29 2.41 14.33
CA THR A 325 2.95 1.32 15.05
C THR A 325 3.48 0.26 14.09
N LEU A 326 2.70 -0.11 13.09
CA LEU A 326 3.08 -1.09 12.07
C LEU A 326 4.25 -0.60 11.20
N VAL A 327 4.19 0.67 10.75
CA VAL A 327 5.30 1.27 9.99
C VAL A 327 6.56 1.34 10.85
N LYS A 328 6.48 1.78 12.11
CA LYS A 328 7.63 1.81 13.03
C LYS A 328 8.21 0.42 13.27
N PHE A 329 7.36 -0.61 13.34
CA PHE A 329 7.81 -1.99 13.44
C PHE A 329 8.65 -2.39 12.22
N ALA A 330 8.15 -2.19 11.00
CA ALA A 330 8.86 -2.55 9.77
C ALA A 330 10.16 -1.76 9.58
N VAL A 331 10.16 -0.46 9.88
CA VAL A 331 11.37 0.39 9.90
C VAL A 331 12.40 -0.14 10.89
N ALA A 332 12.00 -0.49 12.13
CA ALA A 332 12.88 -1.04 13.15
C ALA A 332 13.39 -2.45 12.80
N ALA A 333 12.63 -3.24 12.07
CA ALA A 333 13.04 -4.56 11.56
C ALA A 333 14.03 -4.48 10.39
N GLY A 334 14.24 -3.28 9.82
CA GLY A 334 15.25 -3.07 8.77
C GLY A 334 14.89 -2.03 7.74
N GLY A 335 13.59 -1.78 7.52
CA GLY A 335 13.09 -0.78 6.55
C GLY A 335 13.71 -0.96 5.18
N HIS A 336 13.73 -2.18 4.68
CA HIS A 336 14.42 -2.52 3.42
C HIS A 336 13.73 -1.91 2.22
N ASP A 337 12.39 -1.79 2.29
CA ASP A 337 11.56 -1.22 1.24
C ASP A 337 10.72 -0.04 1.74
N ASN A 338 9.96 0.56 0.85
CA ASN A 338 8.90 1.50 1.15
C ASN A 338 7.80 0.76 1.91
N ILE A 339 7.20 1.38 2.90
CA ILE A 339 6.26 0.73 3.83
C ILE A 339 4.98 1.54 3.84
N THR A 340 3.89 0.96 3.33
CA THR A 340 2.59 1.62 3.33
C THR A 340 1.53 0.72 3.94
N VAL A 341 0.72 1.29 4.83
CA VAL A 341 -0.38 0.58 5.49
C VAL A 341 -1.58 1.48 5.67
N ALA A 342 -2.77 0.95 5.40
CA ALA A 342 -4.02 1.59 5.80
C ALA A 342 -4.85 0.64 6.68
N VAL A 343 -5.54 1.21 7.68
CA VAL A 343 -6.33 0.51 8.70
C VAL A 343 -7.76 1.00 8.62
N LEU A 344 -8.69 0.06 8.36
CA LEU A 344 -10.12 0.32 8.24
C LEU A 344 -10.85 -0.39 9.38
N PRO A 345 -11.38 0.33 10.36
CA PRO A 345 -12.26 -0.22 11.40
C PRO A 345 -13.56 -0.77 10.81
N ILE A 346 -13.95 -1.97 11.23
CA ILE A 346 -15.17 -2.63 10.78
C ILE A 346 -15.99 -3.08 11.99
N ASP A 347 -17.22 -2.63 12.04
CA ASP A 347 -18.25 -3.17 12.90
C ASP A 347 -19.13 -4.09 12.06
N PRO A 348 -19.35 -5.36 12.46
CA PRO A 348 -20.18 -6.29 11.70
C PRO A 348 -21.62 -5.79 11.62
N PRO A 349 -22.37 -6.11 10.55
CA PRO A 349 -23.79 -5.78 10.50
C PRO A 349 -24.56 -6.56 11.57
N ALA A 350 -25.59 -5.93 12.18
CA ALA A 350 -26.36 -6.53 13.26
C ALA A 350 -26.90 -7.95 12.94
N ALA A 351 -27.37 -8.16 11.73
CA ALA A 351 -27.85 -9.46 11.29
C ALA A 351 -26.77 -10.56 11.29
N ALA A 352 -25.51 -10.22 11.03
CA ALA A 352 -24.41 -11.19 11.03
C ALA A 352 -24.01 -11.62 12.45
N VAL A 353 -24.26 -10.77 13.44
CA VAL A 353 -24.01 -11.06 14.86
C VAL A 353 -25.06 -12.04 15.39
N GLU A 354 -26.33 -11.85 15.02
CA GLU A 354 -27.43 -12.75 15.43
C GLU A 354 -27.25 -14.17 14.89
N GLU A 355 -26.80 -14.32 13.62
CA GLU A 355 -26.54 -15.63 13.02
C GLU A 355 -25.37 -16.36 13.70
N ALA A 356 -24.36 -15.64 14.19
CA ALA A 356 -23.21 -16.22 14.88
C ALA A 356 -23.56 -16.72 16.29
N GLU A 357 -24.51 -16.08 16.97
CA GLU A 357 -24.98 -16.51 18.30
C GLU A 357 -25.89 -17.76 18.21
N GLU A 358 -26.58 -17.95 17.09
CA GLU A 358 -27.50 -19.11 16.90
C GLU A 358 -26.79 -20.36 16.40
N THR A 359 -25.57 -20.29 15.87
CA THR A 359 -24.88 -21.45 15.28
C THR A 359 -23.47 -21.64 15.85
N PRO A 360 -23.29 -22.49 16.88
CA PRO A 360 -21.96 -22.95 17.25
C PRO A 360 -21.55 -24.09 16.31
N THR A 361 -21.10 -23.80 15.10
CA THR A 361 -20.51 -24.84 14.26
C THR A 361 -19.50 -24.22 13.31
N ALA A 362 -18.35 -24.91 13.21
CA ALA A 362 -17.21 -24.68 12.34
C ALA A 362 -17.44 -23.72 11.18
N LEU A 363 -16.64 -22.64 11.18
CA LEU A 363 -16.49 -21.71 10.09
C LEU A 363 -16.35 -22.45 8.77
N ASP A 364 -17.38 -22.40 7.93
CA ASP A 364 -17.23 -22.56 6.49
C ASP A 364 -16.47 -21.33 5.98
N LEU A 365 -15.15 -21.36 6.15
CA LEU A 365 -14.26 -20.49 5.40
C LEU A 365 -14.56 -20.78 3.92
N PRO A 366 -14.75 -19.77 3.06
CA PRO A 366 -14.67 -20.02 1.64
C PRO A 366 -13.26 -20.52 1.37
N VAL A 367 -13.10 -21.83 1.33
CA VAL A 367 -11.98 -22.43 0.63
C VAL A 367 -12.12 -21.87 -0.78
N ILE A 368 -11.21 -21.01 -1.20
CA ILE A 368 -11.06 -20.67 -2.62
C ILE A 368 -10.61 -21.98 -3.27
N ALA A 369 -11.58 -22.87 -3.50
CA ALA A 369 -11.36 -24.05 -4.30
C ALA A 369 -11.03 -23.56 -5.70
N PRO A 370 -9.99 -24.10 -6.34
CA PRO A 370 -9.73 -23.81 -7.73
C PRO A 370 -11.01 -24.11 -8.50
N ARG A 371 -11.52 -23.12 -9.23
CA ARG A 371 -12.68 -23.27 -10.09
C ARG A 371 -12.30 -24.25 -11.18
N ALA A 372 -12.58 -25.53 -10.94
CA ALA A 372 -12.43 -26.55 -11.95
C ALA A 372 -13.25 -26.10 -13.15
N ALA A 373 -12.57 -25.78 -14.24
CA ALA A 373 -13.21 -25.61 -15.52
C ALA A 373 -13.98 -26.88 -15.80
N ALA A 374 -15.29 -26.80 -15.74
CA ALA A 374 -16.17 -27.88 -16.16
C ALA A 374 -15.94 -28.09 -17.66
N ARG A 375 -15.12 -29.07 -18.01
CA ARG A 375 -15.13 -29.61 -19.37
C ARG A 375 -16.46 -30.29 -19.53
N PRO A 376 -17.25 -29.96 -20.57
CA PRO A 376 -18.37 -30.80 -20.95
C PRO A 376 -17.83 -32.18 -21.33
N ALA A 377 -18.47 -33.21 -20.84
CA ALA A 377 -18.16 -34.57 -21.25
C ALA A 377 -18.31 -34.69 -22.77
N PRO A 378 -17.37 -35.35 -23.48
CA PRO A 378 -17.56 -35.64 -24.89
C PRO A 378 -18.70 -36.66 -25.04
N GLU A 379 -19.70 -36.30 -25.84
CA GLU A 379 -20.61 -37.29 -26.43
C GLU A 379 -19.76 -38.20 -27.31
N GLU A 380 -19.94 -39.53 -27.11
CA GLU A 380 -19.33 -40.55 -27.94
C GLU A 380 -20.00 -40.52 -29.31
N ASP A 381 -19.35 -39.89 -30.31
CA ASP A 381 -19.65 -40.15 -31.70
C ASP A 381 -18.45 -40.92 -32.30
N GLU A 382 -18.76 -42.15 -32.70
CA GLU A 382 -17.88 -43.04 -33.46
C GLU A 382 -17.60 -42.41 -34.84
N ASP A 383 -16.37 -42.62 -35.31
CA ASP A 383 -15.86 -42.30 -36.64
C ASP A 383 -15.34 -40.88 -36.92
N TYR A 384 -14.22 -40.50 -36.29
CA TYR A 384 -13.35 -39.46 -36.84
C TYR A 384 -11.88 -39.88 -36.75
N GLU A 385 -11.27 -40.27 -37.89
CA GLU A 385 -9.81 -40.35 -38.02
C GLU A 385 -9.20 -38.92 -38.12
N PRO A 386 -8.39 -38.48 -37.15
CA PRO A 386 -7.72 -37.19 -37.27
C PRO A 386 -6.52 -37.28 -38.21
N THR A 387 -6.63 -36.70 -39.41
CA THR A 387 -5.47 -36.29 -40.20
C THR A 387 -4.73 -35.18 -39.45
N LEU A 388 -3.56 -35.50 -38.93
CA LEU A 388 -2.62 -34.55 -38.36
C LEU A 388 -2.13 -33.58 -39.44
N PRO A 389 -2.19 -32.24 -39.24
CA PRO A 389 -1.44 -31.34 -40.09
C PRO A 389 0.06 -31.49 -39.77
N ASP A 390 0.87 -31.56 -40.81
CA ASP A 390 2.33 -31.59 -40.78
C ASP A 390 2.88 -30.42 -39.94
N LEU A 391 3.31 -30.72 -38.73
CA LEU A 391 4.19 -29.83 -37.97
C LEU A 391 5.62 -30.06 -38.47
N PRO A 392 6.40 -29.00 -38.73
CA PRO A 392 7.79 -29.15 -39.13
C PRO A 392 8.57 -29.82 -37.99
N VAL A 393 9.20 -30.95 -38.35
CA VAL A 393 10.13 -31.68 -37.49
C VAL A 393 11.36 -30.79 -37.27
N ILE A 394 11.48 -30.18 -36.12
CA ILE A 394 12.74 -29.59 -35.65
C ILE A 394 13.52 -30.74 -35.00
N GLY A 395 14.20 -31.48 -35.83
CA GLY A 395 15.15 -32.48 -35.41
C GLY A 395 16.56 -32.00 -35.73
N SER A 396 17.30 -31.62 -34.72
CA SER A 396 18.74 -31.86 -34.63
C SER A 396 19.19 -31.68 -33.18
N PRO A 397 20.00 -32.60 -32.64
CA PRO A 397 20.49 -32.47 -31.26
C PRO A 397 21.36 -31.22 -31.15
N ALA A 398 21.07 -30.42 -30.11
CA ALA A 398 21.84 -29.24 -29.78
C ALA A 398 23.32 -29.59 -29.63
N ALA A 399 24.20 -28.86 -30.31
CA ALA A 399 25.62 -28.91 -30.10
C ALA A 399 25.94 -28.57 -28.63
N PRO A 400 26.97 -29.18 -28.02
CA PRO A 400 27.35 -28.87 -26.66
C PRO A 400 27.71 -27.40 -26.54
N LEU A 401 27.17 -26.74 -25.48
CA LEU A 401 27.47 -25.36 -25.15
C LEU A 401 28.98 -25.18 -24.95
N PRO A 402 29.57 -24.09 -25.48
CA PRO A 402 30.96 -23.78 -25.24
C PRO A 402 31.20 -23.61 -23.72
N PRO A 403 32.41 -23.97 -23.20
CA PRO A 403 32.73 -23.80 -21.79
C PRO A 403 32.61 -22.33 -21.39
N ALA A 404 32.05 -22.11 -20.20
CA ALA A 404 31.92 -20.77 -19.64
C ALA A 404 33.28 -20.05 -19.60
N PRO A 405 33.34 -18.76 -19.89
CA PRO A 405 34.56 -17.97 -19.76
C PRO A 405 35.08 -18.03 -18.32
N PRO A 406 36.42 -18.00 -18.11
CA PRO A 406 37.00 -18.01 -16.78
C PRO A 406 36.52 -16.77 -16.00
N ALA A 407 36.19 -16.96 -14.73
CA ALA A 407 35.80 -15.90 -13.83
C ALA A 407 36.85 -14.77 -13.80
N PRO A 408 36.47 -13.50 -13.78
CA PRO A 408 37.41 -12.40 -13.66
C PRO A 408 38.23 -12.54 -12.37
N PRO A 409 39.51 -12.09 -12.36
CA PRO A 409 40.35 -12.17 -11.16
C PRO A 409 39.73 -11.35 -10.03
N VAL A 410 39.66 -11.95 -8.87
CA VAL A 410 39.19 -11.29 -7.64
C VAL A 410 40.12 -10.11 -7.37
N PRO A 411 39.60 -8.88 -7.21
CA PRO A 411 40.43 -7.74 -6.85
C PRO A 411 41.13 -8.00 -5.51
N PRO A 412 42.39 -7.55 -5.32
CA PRO A 412 43.10 -7.72 -4.05
C PRO A 412 42.32 -7.00 -2.93
N ALA A 413 42.24 -7.66 -1.77
CA ALA A 413 41.60 -7.11 -0.58
C ALA A 413 42.19 -5.72 -0.28
N PRO A 414 41.36 -4.76 0.12
CA PRO A 414 41.87 -3.43 0.50
C PRO A 414 42.84 -3.57 1.67
N SER A 415 44.02 -3.00 1.52
CA SER A 415 45.04 -2.93 2.58
C SER A 415 44.44 -2.17 3.78
N VAL A 416 44.44 -2.84 4.94
CA VAL A 416 44.02 -2.21 6.20
C VAL A 416 44.95 -1.01 6.47
N PRO A 417 44.40 0.22 6.65
CA PRO A 417 45.24 1.35 7.02
C PRO A 417 45.87 1.13 8.39
N PRO A 418 47.07 1.65 8.64
CA PRO A 418 47.75 1.47 9.94
C PRO A 418 46.91 2.09 11.05
N THR A 419 46.74 1.33 12.12
CA THR A 419 45.97 1.72 13.31
C THR A 419 46.51 3.05 13.85
N ALA A 420 45.64 4.04 13.93
CA ALA A 420 45.97 5.32 14.55
C ALA A 420 46.33 5.09 16.05
N PRO A 421 47.29 5.82 16.62
CA PRO A 421 47.64 5.71 18.03
C PRO A 421 46.42 6.06 18.88
N ALA A 422 46.23 5.24 19.93
CA ALA A 422 45.12 5.39 20.87
C ALA A 422 45.08 6.78 21.49
N ALA A 423 43.93 7.43 21.46
CA ALA A 423 43.71 8.69 22.14
C ALA A 423 43.95 8.54 23.67
N PRO A 424 44.50 9.56 24.33
CA PRO A 424 44.70 9.52 25.76
C PRO A 424 43.34 9.41 26.50
N ALA A 425 43.34 8.62 27.58
CA ALA A 425 42.14 8.44 28.40
C ALA A 425 41.60 9.76 28.98
N PRO A 426 40.32 9.97 29.07
CA PRO A 426 39.76 11.18 29.68
C PRO A 426 40.12 11.25 31.16
N PRO A 427 40.30 12.46 31.72
CA PRO A 427 40.59 12.65 33.12
C PRO A 427 39.43 12.11 34.03
N ALA A 428 39.82 11.53 35.17
CA ALA A 428 38.88 10.97 36.15
C ALA A 428 37.89 12.06 36.62
N ALA A 429 36.61 11.63 36.71
CA ALA A 429 35.55 12.52 37.22
C ALA A 429 35.82 12.91 38.70
N PRO A 430 35.49 14.14 39.11
CA PRO A 430 35.64 14.59 40.49
C PRO A 430 34.73 13.74 41.43
N PRO A 431 35.12 13.58 42.73
CA PRO A 431 34.34 12.81 43.69
C PRO A 431 33.00 13.49 43.96
N VAL A 432 31.93 12.68 44.00
CA VAL A 432 30.59 13.10 44.32
C VAL A 432 30.53 13.55 45.80
N PRO A 433 29.97 14.73 46.12
CA PRO A 433 29.82 15.14 47.49
C PRO A 433 28.83 14.25 48.27
N PRO A 434 29.04 14.06 49.60
CA PRO A 434 28.18 13.20 50.42
C PRO A 434 26.72 13.75 50.50
N GLN A 435 25.76 12.84 50.37
CA GLN A 435 24.35 13.16 50.54
C GLN A 435 24.04 13.54 52.00
N PRO A 436 23.14 14.49 52.20
CA PRO A 436 22.67 14.84 53.55
C PRO A 436 21.83 13.69 54.16
N PRO A 437 21.83 13.53 55.48
CA PRO A 437 21.11 12.47 56.16
C PRO A 437 19.58 12.67 56.05
N HIS A 438 18.86 11.55 55.85
CA HIS A 438 17.40 11.53 55.81
C HIS A 438 16.82 11.91 57.18
N PRO A 439 15.70 12.70 57.22
CA PRO A 439 15.01 12.95 58.46
C PRO A 439 14.31 11.70 59.00
N PRO A 440 14.18 11.56 60.32
CA PRO A 440 13.55 10.39 60.94
C PRO A 440 12.07 10.34 60.66
N THR A 441 11.59 9.16 60.28
CA THR A 441 10.16 8.84 60.18
C THR A 441 9.53 8.83 61.53
N ALA A 442 8.46 9.67 61.70
CA ALA A 442 7.49 9.59 62.80
C ALA A 442 6.27 8.78 62.36
#